data_ce352d5af806e8beb8fc6e80af8ed802
#
_entry.id   ce352d5af806e8beb8fc6e80af8ed802
#
_cell.length_a   1.000
_cell.length_b   1.000
_cell.length_c   1.000
_cell.angle_alpha   90.00
_cell.angle_beta   90.00
_cell.angle_gamma   90.00
#
_symmetry.space_group_name_H-M   'P 1'
#
loop_
_entity.id
_entity.type
_entity.pdbx_description
1 polymer ?
#
loop_
_entity_poly.entity_id
_entity_poly.type
_entity_poly.pdbx_seq_one_letter_code
_entity_poly.pdbx_strand_id
1 'polypeptide(L)'
;VLLTCVLILLASIAGFAYALWPQKDLGSFGYAGAPTAQSVNVQRQDSRALGEHYGNGQIPLLELQQISKGHFLVPAAAEEFERLQAGLRAAGHDLKINSSYRTLAEQEGLIKRYGLLESGGTAAPAGQSDHGLGLSVDVKLDGNALRWMSDNAARYGFENTVTGEPWHWTFTG
;
A
#
# COMPACT_ATOMS: atom_id res chain seq x y z
N VAL A 1 -32.81 7.43 52.90
CA VAL A 1 -33.63 6.33 52.36
C VAL A 1 -34.25 6.71 51.01
N LEU A 2 -34.77 7.96 50.83
CA LEU A 2 -35.37 8.39 49.55
C LEU A 2 -34.37 8.52 48.40
N LEU A 3 -33.15 8.95 48.69
CA LEU A 3 -32.11 9.19 47.67
C LEU A 3 -31.55 7.88 47.08
N THR A 4 -31.45 6.81 47.86
CA THR A 4 -31.00 5.50 47.41
C THR A 4 -32.04 4.80 46.54
N CYS A 5 -33.34 4.98 46.78
CA CYS A 5 -34.42 4.43 45.95
C CYS A 5 -34.44 5.07 44.54
N VAL A 6 -34.18 6.38 44.44
CA VAL A 6 -34.15 7.10 43.16
C VAL A 6 -32.99 6.66 42.28
N LEU A 7 -31.80 6.41 42.87
CA LEU A 7 -30.65 5.94 42.12
C LEU A 7 -30.82 4.50 41.58
N ILE A 8 -31.49 3.63 42.35
CA ILE A 8 -31.79 2.24 41.89
C ILE A 8 -32.81 2.27 40.74
N LEU A 9 -33.79 3.17 40.79
CA LEU A 9 -34.80 3.28 39.73
C LEU A 9 -34.21 3.85 38.42
N LEU A 10 -33.27 4.81 38.49
CA LEU A 10 -32.57 5.34 37.33
C LEU A 10 -31.66 4.31 36.71
N ALA A 11 -30.99 3.49 37.49
CA ALA A 11 -30.14 2.40 36.98
C ALA A 11 -30.95 1.31 36.26
N SER A 12 -32.18 1.02 36.75
CA SER A 12 -33.08 0.05 36.11
C SER A 12 -33.62 0.55 34.77
N ILE A 13 -33.96 1.86 34.67
CA ILE A 13 -34.45 2.45 33.42
C ILE A 13 -33.33 2.52 32.37
N ALA A 14 -32.09 2.85 32.77
CA ALA A 14 -30.94 2.85 31.86
C ALA A 14 -30.60 1.45 31.33
N GLY A 15 -30.68 0.42 32.17
CA GLY A 15 -30.46 -0.97 31.77
C GLY A 15 -31.53 -1.49 30.79
N PHE A 16 -32.79 -1.07 30.99
CA PHE A 16 -33.90 -1.46 30.12
C PHE A 16 -33.87 -0.74 28.76
N ALA A 17 -33.47 0.54 28.75
CA ALA A 17 -33.29 1.30 27.51
C ALA A 17 -32.12 0.74 26.66
N TYR A 18 -31.06 0.22 27.31
CA TYR A 18 -29.95 -0.40 26.63
C TYR A 18 -30.33 -1.74 25.97
N ALA A 19 -31.21 -2.51 26.61
CA ALA A 19 -31.69 -3.81 26.09
C ALA A 19 -32.68 -3.64 24.91
N LEU A 20 -33.35 -2.48 24.79
CA LEU A 20 -34.28 -2.19 23.70
C LEU A 20 -33.66 -1.40 22.54
N TRP A 21 -32.39 -0.99 22.66
CA TRP A 21 -31.70 -0.36 21.56
C TRP A 21 -31.45 -1.42 20.47
N PRO A 22 -31.92 -1.19 19.23
CA PRO A 22 -31.63 -2.14 18.17
C PRO A 22 -30.08 -2.26 18.05
N GLN A 23 -29.57 -3.39 18.48
CA GLN A 23 -28.18 -3.75 18.18
C GLN A 23 -28.11 -3.79 16.66
N LYS A 24 -27.54 -2.74 16.05
CA LYS A 24 -27.08 -2.88 14.67
C LYS A 24 -26.16 -4.09 14.71
N ASP A 25 -26.56 -5.14 14.02
CA ASP A 25 -25.65 -6.20 13.66
C ASP A 25 -24.42 -5.51 13.04
N LEU A 26 -23.41 -5.32 13.85
CA LEU A 26 -22.04 -5.16 13.34
C LEU A 26 -21.80 -6.51 12.68
N GLY A 27 -22.25 -6.60 11.41
CA GLY A 27 -22.01 -7.77 10.60
C GLY A 27 -20.58 -8.17 10.87
N SER A 28 -20.40 -9.43 11.19
CA SER A 28 -19.08 -10.00 11.38
C SER A 28 -18.22 -9.46 10.24
N PHE A 29 -17.33 -8.53 10.55
CA PHE A 29 -16.19 -8.27 9.68
C PHE A 29 -15.46 -9.60 9.67
N GLY A 30 -15.94 -10.51 8.80
CA GLY A 30 -15.19 -11.68 8.46
C GLY A 30 -13.84 -11.16 8.05
N TYR A 31 -12.82 -11.51 8.81
CA TYR A 31 -11.46 -11.43 8.31
C TYR A 31 -11.51 -12.07 6.94
N ALA A 32 -11.40 -11.25 5.89
CA ALA A 32 -11.22 -11.77 4.55
C ALA A 32 -10.03 -12.73 4.69
N GLY A 33 -10.28 -14.02 4.51
CA GLY A 33 -9.24 -15.03 4.65
C GLY A 33 -8.03 -14.59 3.84
N ALA A 34 -6.84 -14.91 4.30
CA ALA A 34 -5.62 -14.63 3.56
C ALA A 34 -5.86 -15.01 2.08
N PRO A 35 -5.49 -14.13 1.11
CA PRO A 35 -5.76 -14.39 -0.30
C PRO A 35 -5.19 -15.77 -0.68
N THR A 36 -5.98 -16.57 -1.37
CA THR A 36 -5.51 -17.87 -1.86
C THR A 36 -4.43 -17.63 -2.91
N ALA A 37 -3.50 -18.56 -3.09
CA ALA A 37 -2.46 -18.48 -4.11
C ALA A 37 -3.05 -18.17 -5.52
N GLN A 38 -4.27 -18.57 -5.76
CA GLN A 38 -4.98 -18.35 -7.03
C GLN A 38 -5.49 -16.91 -7.14
N SER A 39 -6.00 -16.29 -6.06
CA SER A 39 -6.39 -14.88 -6.04
C SER A 39 -5.18 -13.94 -6.16
N VAL A 40 -4.06 -14.30 -5.53
CA VAL A 40 -2.79 -13.58 -5.67
C VAL A 40 -2.28 -13.62 -7.12
N ASN A 41 -2.36 -14.76 -7.80
CA ASN A 41 -1.94 -14.87 -9.20
C ASN A 41 -2.84 -14.05 -10.16
N VAL A 42 -4.14 -14.00 -9.92
CA VAL A 42 -5.07 -13.16 -10.71
C VAL A 42 -4.75 -11.68 -10.51
N GLN A 43 -4.56 -11.23 -9.28
CA GLN A 43 -4.18 -9.83 -9.00
C GLN A 43 -2.82 -9.45 -9.58
N ARG A 44 -1.84 -10.36 -9.57
CA ARG A 44 -0.53 -10.15 -10.18
C ARG A 44 -0.61 -9.98 -11.70
N GLN A 45 -1.45 -10.78 -12.37
CA GLN A 45 -1.66 -10.71 -13.80
C GLN A 45 -2.37 -9.41 -14.20
N ASP A 46 -3.38 -8.98 -13.40
CA ASP A 46 -4.11 -7.75 -13.65
C ASP A 46 -3.26 -6.49 -13.37
N SER A 47 -2.37 -6.52 -12.37
CA SER A 47 -1.56 -5.35 -12.03
C SER A 47 -0.52 -4.98 -13.09
N ARG A 48 0.02 -5.96 -13.85
CA ARG A 48 0.92 -5.69 -14.99
C ARG A 48 0.16 -5.32 -16.26
N ALA A 49 -1.11 -5.73 -16.38
CA ALA A 49 -1.92 -5.55 -17.58
C ALA A 49 -2.06 -4.07 -18.00
N LEU A 50 -2.15 -3.14 -17.04
CA LEU A 50 -2.20 -1.72 -17.36
C LEU A 50 -0.90 -1.23 -18.02
N GLY A 51 0.26 -1.60 -17.48
CA GLY A 51 1.55 -1.25 -18.06
C GLY A 51 1.78 -1.89 -19.43
N GLU A 52 1.28 -3.10 -19.64
CA GLU A 52 1.33 -3.80 -20.94
C GLU A 52 0.38 -3.16 -21.95
N HIS A 53 -0.80 -2.74 -21.51
CA HIS A 53 -1.81 -2.12 -22.38
C HIS A 53 -1.42 -0.72 -22.85
N TYR A 54 -1.00 0.15 -21.91
CA TYR A 54 -0.68 1.54 -22.20
C TYR A 54 0.79 1.77 -22.57
N GLY A 55 1.66 0.85 -22.23
CA GLY A 55 3.11 0.99 -22.30
C GLY A 55 3.72 1.50 -20.98
N ASN A 56 4.94 1.08 -20.72
CA ASN A 56 5.70 1.45 -19.54
C ASN A 56 5.93 2.99 -19.49
N GLY A 57 5.47 3.62 -18.42
CA GLY A 57 5.54 5.07 -18.23
C GLY A 57 4.47 5.87 -19.00
N GLN A 58 3.45 5.19 -19.56
CA GLN A 58 2.39 5.81 -20.36
C GLN A 58 0.97 5.54 -19.82
N ILE A 59 0.85 4.97 -18.61
CA ILE A 59 -0.44 4.73 -17.97
C ILE A 59 -1.10 6.06 -17.63
N PRO A 60 -2.35 6.34 -18.08
CA PRO A 60 -3.06 7.54 -17.69
C PRO A 60 -3.26 7.61 -16.17
N LEU A 61 -3.08 8.78 -15.56
CA LEU A 61 -3.22 8.95 -14.12
C LEU A 61 -4.61 8.56 -13.59
N LEU A 62 -5.65 8.63 -14.41
CA LEU A 62 -7.00 8.22 -14.05
C LEU A 62 -7.16 6.69 -13.86
N GLU A 63 -6.24 5.91 -14.43
CA GLU A 63 -6.19 4.44 -14.26
C GLU A 63 -5.35 4.03 -13.02
N LEU A 64 -4.70 5.00 -12.39
CA LEU A 64 -3.86 4.80 -11.22
C LEU A 64 -4.57 5.30 -9.96
N GLN A 65 -4.24 4.67 -8.83
CA GLN A 65 -4.71 5.10 -7.51
C GLN A 65 -3.65 5.95 -6.81
N GLN A 66 -4.07 7.09 -6.28
CA GLN A 66 -3.19 7.96 -5.52
C GLN A 66 -2.95 7.39 -4.11
N ILE A 67 -1.69 7.11 -3.76
CA ILE A 67 -1.26 6.61 -2.45
C ILE A 67 -0.77 7.74 -1.52
N SER A 68 -0.41 8.88 -2.08
CA SER A 68 -0.03 10.11 -1.37
C SER A 68 -0.03 11.26 -2.37
N LYS A 69 0.11 12.50 -1.90
CA LYS A 69 0.16 13.68 -2.78
C LYS A 69 1.26 13.53 -3.84
N GLY A 70 0.86 13.41 -5.10
CA GLY A 70 1.76 13.27 -6.26
C GLY A 70 2.37 11.87 -6.43
N HIS A 71 1.91 10.87 -5.65
CA HIS A 71 2.37 9.49 -5.75
C HIS A 71 1.21 8.56 -6.11
N PHE A 72 1.44 7.69 -7.09
CA PHE A 72 0.42 6.81 -7.67
C PHE A 72 0.97 5.41 -7.87
N LEU A 73 0.10 4.42 -7.78
CA LEU A 73 0.35 3.03 -8.16
C LEU A 73 -0.86 2.49 -8.94
N VAL A 74 -0.71 1.34 -9.58
CA VAL A 74 -1.87 0.60 -10.09
C VAL A 74 -2.78 0.19 -8.93
N PRO A 75 -4.11 0.07 -9.12
CA PRO A 75 -5.06 -0.11 -8.01
C PRO A 75 -4.70 -1.24 -7.06
N ALA A 76 -4.36 -2.43 -7.56
CA ALA A 76 -3.99 -3.57 -6.72
C ALA A 76 -2.75 -3.31 -5.86
N ALA A 77 -1.70 -2.70 -6.43
CA ALA A 77 -0.49 -2.35 -5.70
C ALA A 77 -0.76 -1.23 -4.67
N ALA A 78 -1.64 -0.27 -5.00
CA ALA A 78 -2.00 0.82 -4.10
C ALA A 78 -2.74 0.31 -2.87
N GLU A 79 -3.72 -0.57 -3.03
CA GLU A 79 -4.47 -1.19 -1.93
C GLU A 79 -3.53 -1.93 -0.98
N GLU A 80 -2.64 -2.76 -1.50
CA GLU A 80 -1.70 -3.52 -0.68
C GLU A 80 -0.64 -2.61 -0.05
N PHE A 81 -0.23 -1.53 -0.72
CA PHE A 81 0.68 -0.55 -0.14
C PHE A 81 0.06 0.20 1.04
N GLU A 82 -1.22 0.55 0.98
CA GLU A 82 -1.96 1.15 2.10
C GLU A 82 -2.01 0.20 3.30
N ARG A 83 -2.24 -1.10 3.07
CA ARG A 83 -2.21 -2.13 4.11
C ARG A 83 -0.82 -2.30 4.70
N LEU A 84 0.22 -2.31 3.88
CA LEU A 84 1.62 -2.34 4.30
C LEU A 84 1.95 -1.15 5.20
N GLN A 85 1.58 0.07 4.78
CA GLN A 85 1.78 1.27 5.60
C GLN A 85 1.05 1.20 6.94
N ALA A 86 -0.17 0.65 6.97
CA ALA A 86 -0.92 0.46 8.20
C ALA A 86 -0.21 -0.52 9.15
N GLY A 87 0.31 -1.64 8.61
CA GLY A 87 1.10 -2.61 9.37
C GLY A 87 2.40 -2.02 9.93
N LEU A 88 3.11 -1.24 9.12
CA LEU A 88 4.34 -0.55 9.52
C LEU A 88 4.07 0.44 10.68
N ARG A 89 3.00 1.26 10.56
CA ARG A 89 2.59 2.18 11.63
C ARG A 89 2.17 1.46 12.90
N ALA A 90 1.44 0.34 12.79
CA ALA A 90 1.05 -0.47 13.95
C ALA A 90 2.28 -1.05 14.69
N ALA A 91 3.39 -1.27 13.98
CA ALA A 91 4.67 -1.67 14.57
C ALA A 91 5.50 -0.48 15.14
N GLY A 92 4.94 0.74 15.11
CA GLY A 92 5.59 1.94 15.65
C GLY A 92 6.61 2.57 14.69
N HIS A 93 6.54 2.26 13.41
CA HIS A 93 7.42 2.80 12.37
C HIS A 93 6.66 3.65 11.35
N ASP A 94 7.40 4.44 10.58
CA ASP A 94 6.84 5.28 9.51
C ASP A 94 7.75 5.25 8.29
N LEU A 95 7.20 5.63 7.13
CA LEU A 95 7.94 5.78 5.90
C LEU A 95 7.58 7.09 5.20
N LYS A 96 8.52 7.58 4.39
CA LYS A 96 8.27 8.68 3.45
C LYS A 96 8.46 8.16 2.02
N ILE A 97 7.46 8.39 1.16
CA ILE A 97 7.55 8.05 -0.25
C ILE A 97 8.43 9.11 -0.96
N ASN A 98 9.42 8.65 -1.70
CA ASN A 98 10.30 9.49 -2.52
C ASN A 98 9.96 9.39 -4.00
N SER A 99 9.51 8.20 -4.46
CA SER A 99 9.13 7.94 -5.85
C SER A 99 8.04 6.86 -5.90
N SER A 100 7.24 6.86 -6.96
CA SER A 100 6.21 5.84 -7.23
C SER A 100 6.05 5.72 -8.75
N TYR A 101 4.82 5.65 -9.31
CA TYR A 101 4.65 5.69 -10.76
C TYR A 101 5.47 6.83 -11.38
N ARG A 102 6.16 6.51 -12.46
CA ARG A 102 7.04 7.41 -13.18
C ARG A 102 6.67 7.40 -14.67
N THR A 103 6.40 8.56 -15.22
CA THR A 103 6.14 8.71 -16.64
C THR A 103 7.40 8.46 -17.47
N LEU A 104 7.22 8.10 -18.75
CA LEU A 104 8.33 7.93 -19.69
C LEU A 104 9.21 9.19 -19.79
N ALA A 105 8.60 10.37 -19.83
CA ALA A 105 9.31 11.64 -19.88
C ALA A 105 10.16 11.89 -18.61
N GLU A 106 9.65 11.53 -17.42
CA GLU A 106 10.41 11.61 -16.17
C GLU A 106 11.58 10.62 -16.16
N GLN A 107 11.37 9.40 -16.67
CA GLN A 107 12.44 8.42 -16.81
C GLN A 107 13.54 8.91 -17.75
N GLU A 108 13.19 9.49 -18.90
CA GLU A 108 14.16 10.12 -19.81
C GLU A 108 14.91 11.27 -19.14
N GLY A 109 14.23 12.06 -18.32
CA GLY A 109 14.84 13.12 -17.51
C GLY A 109 15.86 12.60 -16.52
N LEU A 110 15.59 11.44 -15.88
CA LEU A 110 16.55 10.76 -14.98
C LEU A 110 17.76 10.25 -15.75
N ILE A 111 17.56 9.62 -16.92
CA ILE A 111 18.66 9.14 -17.77
C ILE A 111 19.58 10.30 -18.17
N LYS A 112 19.01 11.44 -18.57
CA LYS A 112 19.81 12.63 -18.91
C LYS A 112 20.62 13.16 -17.72
N ARG A 113 20.10 13.00 -16.49
CA ARG A 113 20.73 13.53 -15.27
C ARG A 113 21.76 12.60 -14.66
N TYR A 114 21.47 11.31 -14.65
CA TYR A 114 22.23 10.30 -13.89
C TYR A 114 22.91 9.24 -14.76
N GLY A 115 22.63 9.22 -16.06
CA GLY A 115 23.11 8.21 -16.99
C GLY A 115 22.40 6.86 -16.86
N LEU A 116 22.54 6.04 -17.88
CA LEU A 116 22.02 4.67 -17.91
C LEU A 116 22.84 3.75 -16.99
N LEU A 117 22.16 2.87 -16.27
CA LEU A 117 22.78 1.84 -15.43
C LEU A 117 23.82 1.01 -16.19
N GLU A 118 23.50 0.61 -17.42
CA GLU A 118 24.39 -0.15 -18.32
C GLU A 118 25.71 0.58 -18.66
N SER A 119 25.70 1.91 -18.54
CA SER A 119 26.85 2.78 -18.84
C SER A 119 27.49 3.37 -17.58
N GLY A 120 27.24 2.76 -16.41
CA GLY A 120 27.77 3.21 -15.12
C GLY A 120 26.96 4.32 -14.44
N GLY A 121 25.78 4.65 -14.95
CA GLY A 121 24.80 5.51 -14.29
C GLY A 121 23.91 4.74 -13.32
N THR A 122 22.75 5.30 -12.95
CA THR A 122 21.81 4.70 -11.99
C THR A 122 20.39 4.57 -12.50
N ALA A 123 20.10 5.02 -13.73
CA ALA A 123 18.76 4.97 -14.30
C ALA A 123 18.57 3.75 -15.20
N ALA A 124 17.43 3.03 -15.01
CA ALA A 124 16.98 2.01 -15.94
C ALA A 124 16.70 2.63 -17.33
N PRO A 125 16.83 1.87 -18.43
CA PRO A 125 16.45 2.33 -19.77
C PRO A 125 14.99 2.82 -19.82
N ALA A 126 14.71 3.77 -20.70
CA ALA A 126 13.36 4.27 -20.92
C ALA A 126 12.41 3.12 -21.30
N GLY A 127 11.26 3.06 -20.66
CA GLY A 127 10.27 2.01 -20.89
C GLY A 127 10.59 0.65 -20.24
N GLN A 128 11.59 0.56 -19.35
CA GLN A 128 11.98 -0.69 -18.68
C GLN A 128 11.98 -0.61 -17.15
N SER A 129 11.60 0.54 -16.58
CA SER A 129 11.53 0.72 -15.13
C SER A 129 10.24 0.13 -14.57
N ASP A 130 10.28 -0.59 -13.44
CA ASP A 130 9.09 -1.06 -12.72
C ASP A 130 8.24 0.11 -12.20
N HIS A 131 8.82 1.29 -11.97
CA HIS A 131 8.08 2.52 -11.71
C HIS A 131 7.17 2.92 -12.86
N GLY A 132 7.57 2.70 -14.11
CA GLY A 132 6.74 2.97 -15.28
C GLY A 132 5.57 2.01 -15.45
N LEU A 133 5.59 0.86 -14.77
CA LEU A 133 4.45 -0.07 -14.67
C LEU A 133 3.48 0.29 -13.53
N GLY A 134 3.80 1.29 -12.70
CA GLY A 134 3.02 1.65 -11.52
C GLY A 134 3.07 0.60 -10.40
N LEU A 135 4.13 -0.21 -10.36
CA LEU A 135 4.29 -1.32 -9.41
C LEU A 135 5.29 -1.01 -8.31
N SER A 136 6.18 -0.03 -8.47
CA SER A 136 7.27 0.21 -7.53
C SER A 136 7.14 1.53 -6.79
N VAL A 137 7.67 1.51 -5.56
CA VAL A 137 7.84 2.68 -4.71
C VAL A 137 9.29 2.75 -4.22
N ASP A 138 9.84 3.96 -4.19
CA ASP A 138 11.06 4.26 -3.44
C ASP A 138 10.65 4.94 -2.13
N VAL A 139 11.08 4.37 -1.02
CA VAL A 139 10.72 4.86 0.32
C VAL A 139 11.95 5.18 1.14
N LYS A 140 11.85 6.22 1.95
CA LYS A 140 12.84 6.52 2.99
C LYS A 140 12.40 5.85 4.29
N LEU A 141 13.28 5.03 4.84
CA LEU A 141 13.10 4.24 6.06
C LEU A 141 14.27 4.49 7.00
N ASP A 142 14.03 4.43 8.29
CA ASP A 142 15.12 4.22 9.27
C ASP A 142 15.51 2.73 9.33
N GLY A 143 16.58 2.41 10.07
CA GLY A 143 17.09 1.04 10.13
C GLY A 143 16.11 0.02 10.73
N ASN A 144 15.23 0.43 11.65
CA ASN A 144 14.24 -0.46 12.26
C ASN A 144 13.05 -0.68 11.31
N ALA A 145 12.59 0.40 10.66
CA ALA A 145 11.56 0.33 9.62
C ALA A 145 12.02 -0.53 8.43
N LEU A 146 13.28 -0.39 8.00
CA LEU A 146 13.85 -1.23 6.94
C LEU A 146 13.87 -2.71 7.33
N ARG A 147 14.24 -3.04 8.56
CA ARG A 147 14.21 -4.41 9.06
C ARG A 147 12.79 -4.95 9.06
N TRP A 148 11.83 -4.17 9.57
CA TRP A 148 10.42 -4.55 9.54
C TRP A 148 9.93 -4.80 8.11
N MET A 149 10.29 -3.92 7.16
CA MET A 149 9.96 -4.10 5.74
C MET A 149 10.53 -5.41 5.21
N SER A 150 11.81 -5.69 5.46
CA SER A 150 12.46 -6.94 5.02
C SER A 150 11.77 -8.20 5.54
N ASP A 151 11.22 -8.15 6.77
CA ASP A 151 10.58 -9.28 7.41
C ASP A 151 9.09 -9.44 7.03
N ASN A 152 8.43 -8.37 6.58
CA ASN A 152 6.98 -8.33 6.49
C ASN A 152 6.42 -7.92 5.12
N ALA A 153 7.15 -7.17 4.28
CA ALA A 153 6.62 -6.58 3.05
C ALA A 153 6.06 -7.63 2.07
N ALA A 154 6.65 -8.82 2.02
CA ALA A 154 6.17 -9.92 1.18
C ALA A 154 4.73 -10.36 1.53
N ARG A 155 4.26 -10.16 2.76
CA ARG A 155 2.86 -10.45 3.17
C ARG A 155 1.85 -9.51 2.49
N TYR A 156 2.33 -8.39 1.99
CA TYR A 156 1.58 -7.37 1.26
C TYR A 156 1.94 -7.36 -0.23
N GLY A 157 2.60 -8.42 -0.70
CA GLY A 157 3.00 -8.56 -2.10
C GLY A 157 4.15 -7.64 -2.53
N PHE A 158 4.90 -7.02 -1.60
CA PHE A 158 6.04 -6.17 -1.93
C PHE A 158 7.36 -6.86 -1.64
N GLU A 159 8.27 -6.78 -2.60
CA GLU A 159 9.62 -7.33 -2.50
C GLU A 159 10.67 -6.28 -2.87
N ASN A 160 11.85 -6.37 -2.27
CA ASN A 160 13.02 -5.60 -2.68
C ASN A 160 13.67 -6.31 -3.87
N THR A 161 13.36 -5.88 -5.09
CA THR A 161 13.75 -6.55 -6.34
C THR A 161 15.06 -6.05 -6.91
N VAL A 162 15.59 -4.92 -6.43
CA VAL A 162 16.82 -4.31 -6.94
C VAL A 162 17.95 -4.43 -5.91
N THR A 163 18.95 -5.23 -6.23
CA THR A 163 20.12 -5.41 -5.35
C THR A 163 20.87 -4.08 -5.16
N GLY A 164 21.12 -3.73 -3.90
CA GLY A 164 21.82 -2.49 -3.54
C GLY A 164 20.90 -1.28 -3.37
N GLU A 165 19.60 -1.42 -3.60
CA GLU A 165 18.60 -0.36 -3.42
C GLU A 165 17.62 -0.71 -2.29
N PRO A 166 18.01 -0.59 -1.01
CA PRO A 166 17.14 -0.96 0.12
C PRO A 166 15.89 -0.08 0.24
N TRP A 167 15.82 0.99 -0.52
CA TRP A 167 14.65 1.88 -0.62
C TRP A 167 13.63 1.43 -1.66
N HIS A 168 14.01 0.59 -2.65
CA HIS A 168 13.18 0.20 -3.79
C HIS A 168 12.35 -1.04 -3.48
N TRP A 169 11.02 -0.91 -3.56
CA TRP A 169 10.08 -2.01 -3.28
C TRP A 169 9.08 -2.14 -4.42
N THR A 170 8.99 -3.34 -4.98
CA THR A 170 8.12 -3.64 -6.13
C THR A 170 7.00 -4.58 -5.72
N PHE A 171 5.78 -4.25 -6.12
CA PHE A 171 4.63 -5.14 -5.97
C PHE A 171 4.77 -6.30 -6.94
N THR A 172 4.91 -7.51 -6.40
CA THR A 172 5.02 -8.77 -7.12
C THR A 172 3.76 -9.62 -7.01
N GLY A 173 2.78 -9.20 -6.16
CA GLY A 173 1.48 -9.82 -5.98
C GLY A 173 1.40 -10.82 -4.86
#